data_50d88eaefdeb64b98f8ac45bcf13e99a
#
_entry.id   50d88eaefdeb64b98f8ac45bcf13e99a
#
_cell.length_a   1.000
_cell.length_b   1.000
_cell.length_c   1.000
_cell.angle_alpha   90.00
_cell.angle_beta   90.00
_cell.angle_gamma   90.00
#
_symmetry.space_group_name_H-M   'P 1'
#
loop_
_entity.id
_entity.type
_entity.pdbx_description
1 polymer ?
#
loop_
_entity_poly.entity_id
_entity_poly.type
_entity_poly.pdbx_seq_one_letter_code
_entity_poly.pdbx_strand_id
1 'polypeptide(L)'
;LSIKINGYYPYSLIKIAESNGSFYPTEGAHRTSICRLLNLKIPTNTTNKRHLHWGVDSFKKPLISDKELNFILYNYFFLKDTARVFVVFPPAVGYADQIKEKINSQYKIKHELNLHLDEDWQLKNLLREMYSNDRVDVYKRDNCSILKKYNIIKEGKSHDFLILFAEANTTNKKQDIKKEIREELSQFVNVKDFITVHASDSIEEKNSLLNVFLNQNTLFHIKTMNKESELVDSLLKDYLFTLNKYNIKDSIVVGSTPLDLFGLRKTTDIDFCLSEQERKEKGFDQNPKKLGVSTDIVSQKPNYLRGEISDYALMTNPNYYFVYRGLKFATLEVMKKVKSILNRKKDIKDCLLIDDFIKKRKMP
;
A
#
# COMPACT_ATOMS: atom_id res chain seq x y z
N LEU A 1 7.33 -10.91 -8.62
CA LEU A 1 6.67 -12.12 -8.08
C LEU A 1 7.20 -13.39 -8.75
N SER A 2 7.30 -13.44 -10.10
CA SER A 2 7.82 -14.63 -10.82
C SER A 2 9.27 -14.97 -10.43
N ILE A 3 10.12 -13.98 -10.19
CA ILE A 3 11.51 -14.18 -9.78
C ILE A 3 11.62 -14.85 -8.41
N LYS A 4 10.72 -14.55 -7.47
CA LYS A 4 10.74 -15.14 -6.12
C LYS A 4 10.14 -16.53 -6.09
N ILE A 5 9.02 -16.75 -6.78
CA ILE A 5 8.30 -18.03 -6.77
C ILE A 5 9.02 -19.09 -7.61
N ASN A 6 9.56 -18.68 -8.77
CA ASN A 6 10.14 -19.59 -9.77
C ASN A 6 11.67 -19.46 -9.87
N GLY A 7 12.31 -18.64 -9.03
CA GLY A 7 13.68 -18.26 -9.19
C GLY A 7 13.91 -17.32 -10.39
N TYR A 8 15.17 -16.99 -10.64
CA TYR A 8 15.51 -16.22 -11.82
C TYR A 8 15.46 -17.12 -13.06
N TYR A 9 14.62 -16.78 -14.03
CA TYR A 9 14.52 -17.56 -15.28
C TYR A 9 15.84 -17.51 -16.06
N PRO A 10 16.50 -18.65 -16.33
CA PRO A 10 17.83 -18.71 -16.95
C PRO A 10 17.85 -18.22 -18.41
N TYR A 11 16.70 -18.09 -19.05
CA TYR A 11 16.60 -17.66 -20.46
C TYR A 11 16.85 -16.16 -20.69
N SER A 12 17.01 -15.36 -19.62
CA SER A 12 17.29 -13.94 -19.75
C SER A 12 18.44 -13.53 -18.84
N LEU A 13 19.63 -14.08 -19.13
CA LEU A 13 20.87 -13.72 -18.44
C LEU A 13 21.08 -12.21 -18.45
N ILE A 14 21.47 -11.66 -17.30
CA ILE A 14 21.86 -10.26 -17.24
C ILE A 14 23.23 -10.12 -17.88
N LYS A 15 23.34 -9.32 -18.92
CA LYS A 15 24.62 -9.00 -19.54
C LYS A 15 25.36 -8.00 -18.66
N ILE A 16 26.57 -8.31 -18.30
CA ILE A 16 27.47 -7.45 -17.52
C ILE A 16 28.73 -7.13 -18.33
N ALA A 17 29.21 -5.90 -18.16
CA ALA A 17 30.54 -5.51 -18.66
C ALA A 17 31.45 -5.24 -17.47
N GLU A 18 32.72 -5.59 -17.64
CA GLU A 18 33.77 -5.26 -16.68
C GLU A 18 34.43 -3.94 -17.04
N SER A 19 34.58 -3.06 -16.04
CA SER A 19 35.37 -1.84 -16.16
C SER A 19 36.10 -1.57 -14.85
N ASN A 20 37.41 -1.42 -14.91
CA ASN A 20 38.27 -1.12 -13.74
C ASN A 20 38.07 -2.09 -12.55
N GLY A 21 37.94 -3.39 -12.82
CA GLY A 21 37.72 -4.41 -11.79
C GLY A 21 36.32 -4.45 -11.19
N SER A 22 35.39 -3.65 -11.70
CA SER A 22 33.99 -3.63 -11.28
C SER A 22 33.08 -4.11 -12.41
N PHE A 23 32.02 -4.82 -12.04
CA PHE A 23 31.03 -5.35 -12.99
C PHE A 23 29.78 -4.49 -13.00
N TYR A 24 29.35 -4.11 -14.20
CA TYR A 24 28.17 -3.25 -14.41
C TYR A 24 27.15 -3.95 -15.31
N PRO A 25 25.85 -3.96 -14.96
CA PRO A 25 24.83 -4.51 -15.83
C PRO A 25 24.68 -3.61 -17.07
N THR A 26 24.84 -4.19 -18.25
CA THR A 26 24.63 -3.52 -19.53
C THR A 26 23.19 -3.65 -20.03
N GLU A 27 22.48 -4.68 -19.55
CA GLU A 27 21.06 -4.90 -19.80
C GLU A 27 20.42 -5.45 -18.52
N GLY A 28 19.15 -5.13 -18.29
CA GLY A 28 18.38 -5.68 -17.17
C GLY A 28 18.65 -4.99 -15.82
N ALA A 29 18.96 -3.70 -15.81
CA ALA A 29 19.21 -2.92 -14.60
C ALA A 29 18.09 -3.08 -13.55
N HIS A 30 16.81 -3.06 -13.96
CA HIS A 30 15.66 -3.30 -13.05
C HIS A 30 15.71 -4.70 -12.42
N ARG A 31 16.03 -5.73 -13.22
CA ARG A 31 16.16 -7.12 -12.73
C ARG A 31 17.31 -7.25 -11.73
N THR A 32 18.43 -6.60 -12.00
CA THR A 32 19.58 -6.55 -11.09
C THR A 32 19.21 -5.90 -9.77
N SER A 33 18.53 -4.76 -9.81
CA SER A 33 18.05 -4.06 -8.61
C SER A 33 17.08 -4.90 -7.80
N ILE A 34 16.11 -5.56 -8.44
CA ILE A 34 15.16 -6.46 -7.78
C ILE A 34 15.90 -7.65 -7.12
N CYS A 35 16.80 -8.29 -7.86
CA CYS A 35 17.55 -9.43 -7.32
C CYS A 35 18.44 -9.01 -6.14
N ARG A 36 19.08 -7.83 -6.22
CA ARG A 36 19.88 -7.28 -5.12
C ARG A 36 19.02 -7.02 -3.87
N LEU A 37 17.86 -6.41 -4.04
CA LEU A 37 16.90 -6.20 -2.94
C LEU A 37 16.43 -7.51 -2.33
N LEU A 38 16.22 -8.53 -3.14
CA LEU A 38 15.79 -9.87 -2.69
C LEU A 38 16.95 -10.74 -2.22
N ASN A 39 18.20 -10.27 -2.29
CA ASN A 39 19.43 -11.02 -1.98
C ASN A 39 19.53 -12.34 -2.77
N LEU A 40 19.17 -12.30 -4.06
CA LEU A 40 19.19 -13.46 -4.95
C LEU A 40 20.50 -13.47 -5.76
N LYS A 41 21.09 -14.65 -5.93
CA LYS A 41 22.18 -14.83 -6.88
C LYS A 41 21.64 -14.70 -8.30
N ILE A 42 22.32 -13.94 -9.13
CA ILE A 42 21.93 -13.66 -10.51
C ILE A 42 22.90 -14.37 -11.45
N PRO A 43 22.44 -15.27 -12.31
CA PRO A 43 23.27 -15.79 -13.38
C PRO A 43 23.55 -14.65 -14.37
N THR A 44 24.82 -14.38 -14.61
CA THR A 44 25.29 -13.31 -15.49
C THR A 44 26.09 -13.87 -16.64
N ASN A 45 26.06 -13.21 -17.80
CA ASN A 45 26.94 -13.47 -18.92
C ASN A 45 27.85 -12.26 -19.13
N THR A 46 29.16 -12.46 -19.07
CA THR A 46 30.14 -11.41 -19.35
C THR A 46 30.23 -11.19 -20.85
N THR A 47 29.92 -9.98 -21.29
CA THR A 47 30.15 -9.59 -22.68
C THR A 47 31.40 -8.74 -22.73
N ASN A 48 32.36 -9.13 -23.59
CA ASN A 48 33.61 -8.38 -23.85
C ASN A 48 33.38 -7.05 -24.61
N LYS A 49 32.14 -6.60 -24.76
CA LYS A 49 31.85 -5.33 -25.40
C LYS A 49 32.00 -4.20 -24.38
N ARG A 50 33.08 -3.44 -24.49
CA ARG A 50 33.25 -2.13 -23.86
C ARG A 50 32.18 -1.18 -24.41
N HIS A 51 31.00 -1.13 -23.85
CA HIS A 51 30.04 -0.06 -24.07
C HIS A 51 30.32 1.06 -23.07
N LEU A 52 31.21 1.95 -23.48
CA LEU A 52 31.76 3.07 -22.72
C LEU A 52 30.80 4.29 -22.57
N HIS A 53 29.51 4.16 -22.76
CA HIS A 53 28.59 5.31 -22.71
C HIS A 53 27.46 5.19 -21.71
N TRP A 54 27.75 4.63 -20.54
CA TRP A 54 26.99 4.99 -19.35
C TRP A 54 27.76 6.10 -18.65
N GLY A 55 27.57 7.33 -19.12
CA GLY A 55 28.20 8.48 -18.48
C GLY A 55 27.79 8.57 -17.02
N VAL A 56 28.70 9.06 -16.20
CA VAL A 56 28.50 9.35 -14.76
C VAL A 56 27.19 10.13 -14.50
N ASP A 57 26.71 10.86 -15.50
CA ASP A 57 25.45 11.61 -15.44
C ASP A 57 24.18 10.73 -15.46
N SER A 58 24.27 9.49 -15.97
CA SER A 58 23.15 8.54 -15.87
C SER A 58 22.93 8.01 -14.46
N PHE A 59 23.96 8.06 -13.60
CA PHE A 59 23.85 7.67 -12.19
C PHE A 59 23.32 8.79 -11.29
N LYS A 60 23.25 10.03 -11.78
CA LYS A 60 22.68 11.17 -11.04
C LYS A 60 21.15 11.22 -11.11
N LYS A 61 20.53 10.49 -12.05
CA LYS A 61 19.07 10.35 -12.09
C LYS A 61 18.70 9.04 -11.42
N PRO A 62 17.71 9.01 -10.52
CA PRO A 62 17.21 7.77 -9.96
C PRO A 62 16.77 6.87 -11.11
N LEU A 63 17.36 5.67 -11.20
CA LEU A 63 17.05 4.67 -12.24
C LEU A 63 15.61 4.14 -12.14
N ILE A 64 14.98 4.35 -11.01
CA ILE A 64 13.60 3.97 -10.72
C ILE A 64 12.89 5.16 -10.06
N SER A 65 11.65 5.37 -10.42
CA SER A 65 10.79 6.36 -9.76
C SER A 65 10.44 5.92 -8.32
N ASP A 66 10.04 6.87 -7.48
CA ASP A 66 9.56 6.55 -6.12
C ASP A 66 8.38 5.57 -6.15
N LYS A 67 7.54 5.64 -7.16
CA LYS A 67 6.41 4.72 -7.37
C LYS A 67 6.90 3.28 -7.62
N GLU A 68 7.90 3.12 -8.46
CA GLU A 68 8.51 1.81 -8.72
C GLU A 68 9.25 1.28 -7.49
N LEU A 69 9.99 2.15 -6.79
CA LEU A 69 10.66 1.78 -5.54
C LEU A 69 9.66 1.32 -4.49
N ASN A 70 8.60 2.07 -4.25
CA ASN A 70 7.56 1.71 -3.29
C ASN A 70 6.86 0.40 -3.68
N PHE A 71 6.61 0.16 -4.97
CA PHE A 71 6.07 -1.11 -5.44
C PHE A 71 7.02 -2.30 -5.17
N ILE A 72 8.32 -2.12 -5.38
CA ILE A 72 9.33 -3.15 -5.10
C ILE A 72 9.40 -3.42 -3.60
N LEU A 73 9.47 -2.38 -2.78
CA LEU A 73 9.51 -2.47 -1.32
C LEU A 73 8.23 -3.12 -0.76
N TYR A 74 7.07 -2.72 -1.26
CA TYR A 74 5.79 -3.32 -0.89
C TYR A 74 5.83 -4.84 -1.08
N ASN A 75 6.18 -5.31 -2.28
CA ASN A 75 6.25 -6.73 -2.58
C ASN A 75 7.32 -7.46 -1.76
N TYR A 76 8.48 -6.82 -1.55
CA TYR A 76 9.53 -7.39 -0.71
C TYR A 76 9.04 -7.66 0.71
N PHE A 77 8.52 -6.64 1.38
CA PHE A 77 8.08 -6.77 2.77
C PHE A 77 6.79 -7.59 2.91
N PHE A 78 5.89 -7.53 1.93
CA PHE A 78 4.68 -8.35 1.92
C PHE A 78 5.00 -9.86 1.95
N LEU A 79 6.02 -10.27 1.20
CA LEU A 79 6.45 -11.66 1.10
C LEU A 79 7.37 -12.14 2.23
N LYS A 80 7.80 -11.25 3.13
CA LYS A 80 8.71 -11.56 4.24
C LYS A 80 7.95 -11.63 5.56
N ASP A 81 7.77 -12.86 6.07
CA ASP A 81 7.09 -13.07 7.35
C ASP A 81 7.88 -12.53 8.55
N THR A 82 9.21 -12.45 8.39
CA THR A 82 10.12 -11.89 9.41
C THR A 82 10.17 -10.37 9.40
N ALA A 83 9.54 -9.71 8.43
CA ALA A 83 9.50 -8.27 8.35
C ALA A 83 8.54 -7.66 9.37
N ARG A 84 8.87 -6.44 9.81
CA ARG A 84 8.06 -5.60 10.69
C ARG A 84 8.04 -4.17 10.16
N VAL A 85 6.95 -3.48 10.43
CA VAL A 85 6.82 -2.04 10.20
C VAL A 85 6.75 -1.35 11.55
N PHE A 86 7.64 -0.40 11.78
CA PHE A 86 7.64 0.45 12.95
C PHE A 86 7.21 1.85 12.53
N VAL A 87 6.31 2.44 13.30
CA VAL A 87 5.83 3.81 13.09
C VAL A 87 6.20 4.63 14.31
N VAL A 88 7.13 5.56 14.14
CA VAL A 88 7.50 6.52 15.16
C VAL A 88 6.56 7.71 15.03
N PHE A 89 5.82 7.99 16.09
CA PHE A 89 4.87 9.09 16.13
C PHE A 89 5.56 10.44 16.35
N PRO A 90 4.93 11.56 15.96
CA PRO A 90 5.54 12.90 16.03
C PRO A 90 6.22 13.24 17.36
N PRO A 91 5.64 12.92 18.54
CA PRO A 91 6.30 13.24 19.81
C PRO A 91 7.65 12.54 20.02
N ALA A 92 7.90 11.41 19.35
CA ALA A 92 9.11 10.61 19.51
C ALA A 92 10.10 10.74 18.34
N VAL A 93 9.77 11.47 17.28
CA VAL A 93 10.64 11.61 16.09
C VAL A 93 11.99 12.25 16.45
N GLY A 94 12.04 13.15 17.42
CA GLY A 94 13.28 13.73 17.92
C GLY A 94 14.27 12.71 18.53
N TYR A 95 13.82 11.50 18.84
CA TYR A 95 14.61 10.38 19.37
C TYR A 95 14.85 9.27 18.33
N ALA A 96 14.74 9.61 17.05
CA ALA A 96 14.79 8.64 15.95
C ALA A 96 16.06 7.78 15.97
N ASP A 97 17.22 8.35 16.27
CA ASP A 97 18.49 7.61 16.26
C ASP A 97 18.56 6.57 17.38
N GLN A 98 18.10 6.91 18.59
CA GLN A 98 17.99 5.97 19.72
C GLN A 98 17.03 4.83 19.40
N ILE A 99 15.88 5.17 18.80
CA ILE A 99 14.88 4.18 18.37
C ILE A 99 15.47 3.24 17.31
N LYS A 100 16.18 3.78 16.32
CA LYS A 100 16.85 2.99 15.27
C LYS A 100 17.93 2.07 15.85
N GLU A 101 18.74 2.55 16.76
CA GLU A 101 19.76 1.74 17.44
C GLU A 101 19.11 0.57 18.16
N LYS A 102 18.04 0.83 18.92
CA LYS A 102 17.31 -0.21 19.63
C LYS A 102 16.68 -1.22 18.66
N ILE A 103 16.05 -0.77 17.58
CA ILE A 103 15.51 -1.66 16.55
C ILE A 103 16.62 -2.50 15.91
N ASN A 104 17.78 -1.90 15.59
CA ASN A 104 18.89 -2.60 14.95
C ASN A 104 19.52 -3.70 15.84
N SER A 105 19.29 -3.69 17.15
CA SER A 105 19.71 -4.77 18.03
C SER A 105 19.05 -6.13 17.70
N GLN A 106 17.83 -6.13 17.16
CA GLN A 106 17.06 -7.34 16.86
C GLN A 106 16.66 -7.45 15.39
N TYR A 107 16.56 -6.32 14.68
CA TYR A 107 16.11 -6.21 13.29
C TYR A 107 17.17 -5.47 12.48
N LYS A 108 17.14 -5.64 11.18
CA LYS A 108 17.91 -4.82 10.25
C LYS A 108 16.95 -3.88 9.53
N ILE A 109 17.07 -2.59 9.77
CA ILE A 109 16.31 -1.58 9.03
C ILE A 109 16.74 -1.63 7.56
N LYS A 110 15.78 -1.76 6.66
CA LYS A 110 15.99 -1.89 5.21
C LYS A 110 15.56 -0.64 4.45
N HIS A 111 14.58 0.09 4.99
CA HIS A 111 14.05 1.30 4.38
C HIS A 111 13.45 2.22 5.44
N GLU A 112 13.54 3.51 5.19
CA GLU A 112 12.99 4.58 6.02
C GLU A 112 12.13 5.48 5.16
N LEU A 113 10.97 5.88 5.69
CA LEU A 113 10.07 6.82 5.05
C LEU A 113 9.73 7.93 6.04
N ASN A 114 10.02 9.18 5.68
CA ASN A 114 9.54 10.34 6.41
C ASN A 114 8.21 10.78 5.80
N LEU A 115 7.18 10.86 6.63
CA LEU A 115 5.85 11.28 6.22
C LEU A 115 5.45 12.54 6.99
N HIS A 116 5.28 13.63 6.25
CA HIS A 116 4.70 14.86 6.76
C HIS A 116 3.23 14.97 6.36
N LEU A 117 2.38 15.39 7.28
CA LEU A 117 0.98 15.72 7.05
C LEU A 117 0.77 17.21 7.31
N ASP A 118 0.09 17.86 6.38
CA ASP A 118 -0.08 19.32 6.42
C ASP A 118 -1.25 19.77 7.33
N GLU A 119 -2.23 18.84 7.51
CA GLU A 119 -3.52 19.18 8.12
C GLU A 119 -3.98 18.13 9.16
N ASP A 120 -4.66 18.57 10.19
CA ASP A 120 -5.21 17.72 11.25
C ASP A 120 -6.13 16.61 10.73
N TRP A 121 -6.91 16.87 9.68
CA TRP A 121 -7.81 15.87 9.11
C TRP A 121 -7.04 14.73 8.39
N GLN A 122 -5.86 15.02 7.81
CA GLN A 122 -4.97 14.01 7.23
C GLN A 122 -4.44 13.08 8.34
N LEU A 123 -4.07 13.63 9.49
CA LEU A 123 -3.69 12.85 10.67
C LEU A 123 -4.81 11.90 11.11
N LYS A 124 -6.05 12.40 11.16
CA LYS A 124 -7.21 11.57 11.51
C LYS A 124 -7.42 10.43 10.51
N ASN A 125 -7.29 10.72 9.21
CA ASN A 125 -7.38 9.72 8.15
C ASN A 125 -6.25 8.68 8.28
N LEU A 126 -5.00 9.12 8.47
CA LEU A 126 -3.87 8.22 8.65
C LEU A 126 -4.08 7.25 9.82
N LEU A 127 -4.45 7.78 10.99
CA LEU A 127 -4.68 6.94 12.17
C LEU A 127 -5.80 5.92 11.96
N ARG A 128 -6.87 6.30 11.26
CA ARG A 128 -7.97 5.38 10.92
C ARG A 128 -7.49 4.23 10.04
N GLU A 129 -6.68 4.52 9.03
CA GLU A 129 -6.17 3.47 8.15
C GLU A 129 -5.13 2.57 8.85
N MET A 130 -4.25 3.13 9.68
CA MET A 130 -3.28 2.35 10.45
C MET A 130 -3.94 1.31 11.38
N TYR A 131 -5.11 1.65 11.94
CA TYR A 131 -5.83 0.80 12.89
C TYR A 131 -7.08 0.14 12.28
N SER A 132 -7.17 0.09 10.97
CA SER A 132 -8.34 -0.46 10.26
C SER A 132 -8.53 -1.98 10.40
N ASN A 133 -7.49 -2.71 10.85
CA ASN A 133 -7.61 -4.15 11.12
C ASN A 133 -8.48 -4.48 12.34
N ASP A 134 -8.64 -3.54 13.26
CA ASP A 134 -9.57 -3.66 14.38
C ASP A 134 -11.02 -3.45 13.89
N ARG A 135 -11.46 -4.36 13.00
CA ARG A 135 -12.71 -4.28 12.22
C ARG A 135 -13.96 -3.96 13.04
N VAL A 136 -13.97 -4.26 14.32
CA VAL A 136 -15.11 -4.01 15.21
C VAL A 136 -15.31 -2.51 15.46
N ASP A 137 -14.26 -1.71 15.42
CA ASP A 137 -14.27 -0.29 15.79
C ASP A 137 -14.18 0.69 14.61
N VAL A 138 -13.84 0.22 13.41
CA VAL A 138 -13.68 1.07 12.20
C VAL A 138 -14.98 1.78 11.83
N TYR A 139 -16.13 1.22 12.22
CA TYR A 139 -17.47 1.77 11.94
C TYR A 139 -18.07 2.58 13.11
N LYS A 140 -17.47 2.50 14.29
CA LYS A 140 -17.73 3.49 15.31
C LYS A 140 -16.91 4.70 14.97
N ARG A 141 -17.55 5.76 14.51
CA ARG A 141 -16.92 7.03 14.02
C ARG A 141 -15.83 7.57 14.93
N ASP A 142 -15.81 7.15 16.17
CA ASP A 142 -14.94 7.64 17.23
C ASP A 142 -14.49 6.48 18.14
N ASN A 143 -13.64 5.59 17.61
CA ASN A 143 -12.91 4.69 18.48
C ASN A 143 -12.13 5.52 19.51
N CYS A 144 -12.45 5.31 20.79
CA CYS A 144 -11.87 6.06 21.90
C CYS A 144 -10.34 6.09 21.88
N SER A 145 -9.71 5.03 21.35
CA SER A 145 -8.26 4.92 21.25
C SER A 145 -7.67 5.77 20.11
N ILE A 146 -8.33 5.82 18.96
CA ILE A 146 -7.90 6.64 17.80
C ILE A 146 -8.05 8.12 18.13
N LEU A 147 -9.19 8.51 18.72
CA LEU A 147 -9.42 9.89 19.16
C LEU A 147 -8.43 10.35 20.22
N LYS A 148 -8.09 9.49 21.20
CA LYS A 148 -7.06 9.81 22.19
C LYS A 148 -5.71 10.06 21.53
N LYS A 149 -5.29 9.18 20.60
CA LYS A 149 -4.03 9.36 19.84
C LYS A 149 -4.06 10.65 19.02
N TYR A 150 -5.14 10.87 18.29
CA TYR A 150 -5.33 12.06 17.47
C TYR A 150 -5.19 13.35 18.31
N ASN A 151 -5.91 13.46 19.42
CA ASN A 151 -5.88 14.66 20.25
C ASN A 151 -4.47 14.94 20.80
N ILE A 152 -3.76 13.92 21.30
CA ILE A 152 -2.42 14.10 21.86
C ILE A 152 -1.41 14.52 20.77
N ILE A 153 -1.46 13.90 19.58
CA ILE A 153 -0.55 14.25 18.49
C ILE A 153 -0.84 15.66 17.98
N LYS A 154 -2.12 16.01 17.84
CA LYS A 154 -2.56 17.34 17.43
C LYS A 154 -2.10 18.44 18.39
N GLU A 155 -2.19 18.21 19.70
CA GLU A 155 -1.70 19.14 20.72
C GLU A 155 -0.20 19.43 20.60
N GLY A 156 0.59 18.44 20.13
CA GLY A 156 2.03 18.56 19.88
C GLY A 156 2.39 19.41 18.65
N LYS A 157 1.43 19.81 17.83
CA LYS A 157 1.60 20.65 16.61
C LYS A 157 2.58 20.12 15.56
N SER A 158 3.14 18.94 15.73
CA SER A 158 3.96 18.29 14.71
C SER A 158 3.19 17.10 14.13
N HIS A 159 3.24 16.96 12.82
CA HIS A 159 2.63 15.86 12.08
C HIS A 159 3.69 15.09 11.28
N ASP A 160 4.93 15.10 11.74
CA ASP A 160 6.04 14.35 11.16
C ASP A 160 6.09 12.95 11.73
N PHE A 161 6.05 11.97 10.85
CA PHE A 161 6.17 10.55 11.19
C PHE A 161 7.44 9.99 10.58
N LEU A 162 8.10 9.07 11.29
CA LEU A 162 9.15 8.25 10.72
C LEU A 162 8.67 6.80 10.68
N ILE A 163 8.66 6.21 9.49
CA ILE A 163 8.26 4.83 9.27
C ILE A 163 9.51 4.01 8.93
N LEU A 164 9.74 2.94 9.69
CA LEU A 164 10.90 2.07 9.52
C LEU A 164 10.43 0.68 9.10
N PHE A 165 10.94 0.22 7.98
CA PHE A 165 10.70 -1.12 7.46
C PHE A 165 11.91 -1.99 7.77
N ALA A 166 11.73 -2.98 8.61
CA ALA A 166 12.84 -3.78 9.12
C ALA A 166 12.58 -5.28 8.98
N GLU A 167 13.65 -6.04 8.87
CA GLU A 167 13.63 -7.50 8.80
C GLU A 167 14.41 -8.06 9.99
N ALA A 168 13.89 -9.09 10.60
CA ALA A 168 14.51 -9.72 11.72
C ALA A 168 15.89 -10.30 11.42
N ASN A 169 16.85 -10.09 12.32
CA ASN A 169 18.21 -10.61 12.20
C ASN A 169 18.26 -12.14 12.36
N THR A 170 17.38 -12.71 13.18
CA THR A 170 17.30 -14.15 13.46
C THR A 170 15.86 -14.62 13.54
N THR A 171 15.65 -15.95 13.43
CA THR A 171 14.32 -16.57 13.58
C THR A 171 13.93 -16.83 15.05
N ASN A 172 14.79 -16.54 16.00
CA ASN A 172 14.54 -16.79 17.43
C ASN A 172 13.40 -15.92 17.97
N LYS A 173 12.70 -16.44 18.99
CA LYS A 173 11.66 -15.69 19.72
C LYS A 173 12.26 -14.38 20.22
N LYS A 174 11.63 -13.28 19.84
CA LYS A 174 12.09 -11.93 20.10
C LYS A 174 11.44 -11.39 21.35
N GLN A 175 12.20 -10.64 22.10
CA GLN A 175 11.66 -9.77 23.13
C GLN A 175 10.71 -8.77 22.50
N ASP A 176 9.76 -8.26 23.25
CA ASP A 176 8.82 -7.23 22.78
C ASP A 176 9.57 -5.89 22.68
N ILE A 177 10.31 -5.75 21.57
CA ILE A 177 11.11 -4.54 21.31
C ILE A 177 10.27 -3.26 21.34
N LYS A 178 9.01 -3.34 20.98
CA LYS A 178 8.08 -2.21 21.06
C LYS A 178 7.91 -1.76 22.51
N LYS A 179 7.77 -2.70 23.42
CA LYS A 179 7.65 -2.42 24.85
C LYS A 179 8.94 -1.82 25.41
N GLU A 180 10.08 -2.42 25.08
CA GLU A 180 11.40 -1.93 25.50
C GLU A 180 11.64 -0.50 25.04
N ILE A 181 11.35 -0.17 23.77
CA ILE A 181 11.50 1.20 23.24
C ILE A 181 10.57 2.17 23.99
N ARG A 182 9.34 1.79 24.27
CA ARG A 182 8.39 2.63 24.99
C ARG A 182 8.82 2.90 26.42
N GLU A 183 9.29 1.89 27.13
CA GLU A 183 9.80 2.00 28.50
C GLU A 183 11.02 2.93 28.55
N GLU A 184 11.94 2.79 27.61
CA GLU A 184 13.12 3.64 27.52
C GLU A 184 12.75 5.10 27.22
N LEU A 185 11.87 5.32 26.24
CA LEU A 185 11.43 6.65 25.86
C LEU A 185 10.54 7.34 26.90
N SER A 186 9.85 6.59 27.75
CA SER A 186 9.00 7.17 28.81
C SER A 186 9.76 8.06 29.79
N GLN A 187 11.08 7.88 29.87
CA GLN A 187 11.97 8.69 30.72
C GLN A 187 12.26 10.06 30.10
N PHE A 188 12.14 10.21 28.77
CA PHE A 188 12.54 11.41 28.04
C PHE A 188 11.36 12.13 27.40
N VAL A 189 10.35 11.38 26.98
CA VAL A 189 9.18 11.91 26.28
C VAL A 189 8.03 12.04 27.26
N ASN A 190 7.66 13.26 27.60
CA ASN A 190 6.52 13.53 28.50
C ASN A 190 5.17 13.31 27.79
N VAL A 191 4.98 12.10 27.25
CA VAL A 191 3.74 11.66 26.57
C VAL A 191 3.46 10.21 26.93
N LYS A 192 2.21 9.79 26.71
CA LYS A 192 1.83 8.39 26.98
C LYS A 192 2.55 7.43 26.05
N ASP A 193 3.02 6.33 26.57
CA ASP A 193 3.84 5.30 25.89
C ASP A 193 3.28 4.85 24.53
N PHE A 194 1.94 4.73 24.43
CA PHE A 194 1.28 4.21 23.23
C PHE A 194 1.30 5.17 22.00
N ILE A 195 1.83 6.39 22.17
CA ILE A 195 2.03 7.39 21.10
C ILE A 195 3.50 7.72 20.83
N THR A 196 4.42 6.89 21.28
CA THR A 196 5.83 7.00 20.94
C THR A 196 6.16 6.15 19.73
N VAL A 197 5.96 4.84 19.82
CA VAL A 197 6.23 3.89 18.74
C VAL A 197 5.10 2.87 18.63
N HIS A 198 4.68 2.60 17.39
CA HIS A 198 3.84 1.47 17.03
C HIS A 198 4.67 0.48 16.21
N ALA A 199 4.47 -0.81 16.42
CA ALA A 199 5.09 -1.85 15.61
C ALA A 199 4.04 -2.90 15.25
N SER A 200 4.10 -3.43 14.04
CA SER A 200 3.21 -4.52 13.62
C SER A 200 3.47 -5.78 14.44
N ASP A 201 2.42 -6.31 15.06
CA ASP A 201 2.49 -7.48 15.93
C ASP A 201 2.16 -8.79 15.16
N SER A 202 1.44 -8.68 14.04
CA SER A 202 1.06 -9.81 13.18
C SER A 202 1.42 -9.57 11.72
N ILE A 203 1.31 -10.62 10.89
CA ILE A 203 1.49 -10.53 9.43
C ILE A 203 0.37 -9.68 8.81
N GLU A 204 -0.85 -9.82 9.31
CA GLU A 204 -2.02 -9.07 8.86
C GLU A 204 -1.84 -7.57 9.12
N GLU A 205 -1.41 -7.22 10.32
CA GLU A 205 -1.13 -5.83 10.69
C GLU A 205 0.04 -5.26 9.89
N LYS A 206 1.12 -6.03 9.72
CA LYS A 206 2.22 -5.66 8.83
C LYS A 206 1.70 -5.34 7.42
N ASN A 207 0.89 -6.24 6.84
CA ASN A 207 0.37 -6.07 5.48
C ASN A 207 -0.57 -4.86 5.39
N SER A 208 -1.33 -4.57 6.43
CA SER A 208 -2.15 -3.36 6.50
C SER A 208 -1.29 -2.10 6.50
N LEU A 209 -0.25 -2.04 7.33
CA LEU A 209 0.67 -0.89 7.36
C LEU A 209 1.44 -0.71 6.04
N LEU A 210 1.80 -1.81 5.35
CA LEU A 210 2.37 -1.74 4.00
C LEU A 210 1.40 -1.08 3.01
N ASN A 211 0.11 -1.43 3.08
CA ASN A 211 -0.94 -0.81 2.28
C ASN A 211 -1.16 0.67 2.59
N VAL A 212 -0.85 1.10 3.80
CA VAL A 212 -0.90 2.53 4.17
C VAL A 212 0.34 3.27 3.66
N PHE A 213 1.53 2.80 3.96
CA PHE A 213 2.76 3.57 3.80
C PHE A 213 3.51 3.35 2.48
N LEU A 214 3.40 2.18 1.86
CA LEU A 214 4.05 1.89 0.58
C LEU A 214 3.08 1.88 -0.62
N ASN A 215 1.78 2.03 -0.37
CA ASN A 215 0.81 2.26 -1.43
C ASN A 215 0.57 3.77 -1.60
N GLN A 216 1.18 4.35 -2.62
CA GLN A 216 1.08 5.79 -2.88
C GLN A 216 -0.35 6.25 -3.16
N ASN A 217 -1.22 5.40 -3.72
CA ASN A 217 -2.62 5.74 -3.94
C ASN A 217 -3.37 5.87 -2.61
N THR A 218 -3.03 5.05 -1.61
CA THR A 218 -3.58 5.16 -0.25
C THR A 218 -3.10 6.46 0.41
N LEU A 219 -1.80 6.75 0.37
CA LEU A 219 -1.26 8.01 0.91
C LEU A 219 -1.86 9.23 0.22
N PHE A 220 -2.02 9.17 -1.10
CA PHE A 220 -2.68 10.22 -1.86
C PHE A 220 -4.13 10.43 -1.38
N HIS A 221 -4.90 9.36 -1.21
CA HIS A 221 -6.25 9.42 -0.68
C HIS A 221 -6.27 10.04 0.74
N ILE A 222 -5.42 9.58 1.65
CA ILE A 222 -5.28 10.12 3.02
C ILE A 222 -5.02 11.62 2.99
N LYS A 223 -4.16 12.10 2.07
CA LYS A 223 -3.75 13.51 1.97
C LYS A 223 -4.71 14.41 1.21
N THR A 224 -5.65 13.86 0.46
CA THR A 224 -6.52 14.68 -0.42
C THR A 224 -7.97 14.72 0.00
N MET A 225 -8.46 13.75 0.77
CA MET A 225 -9.86 13.61 1.10
C MET A 225 -10.17 14.12 2.50
N ASN A 226 -10.67 15.36 2.58
CA ASN A 226 -11.04 16.03 3.82
C ASN A 226 -12.51 15.87 4.23
N LYS A 227 -13.31 15.23 3.38
CA LYS A 227 -14.75 15.01 3.65
C LYS A 227 -15.07 13.53 3.71
N GLU A 228 -15.74 13.14 4.77
CA GLU A 228 -16.34 11.81 4.90
C GLU A 228 -17.67 11.79 4.15
N SER A 229 -17.92 10.72 3.41
CA SER A 229 -19.23 10.48 2.80
C SER A 229 -20.06 9.59 3.73
N GLU A 230 -21.04 10.19 4.43
CA GLU A 230 -21.96 9.43 5.30
C GLU A 230 -22.69 8.32 4.54
N LEU A 231 -22.99 8.60 3.28
CA LEU A 231 -23.63 7.62 2.40
C LEU A 231 -22.70 6.44 2.14
N VAL A 232 -21.44 6.69 1.78
CA VAL A 232 -20.46 5.62 1.57
C VAL A 232 -20.26 4.82 2.85
N ASP A 233 -20.16 5.47 4.01
CA ASP A 233 -20.02 4.78 5.28
C ASP A 233 -21.19 3.84 5.59
N SER A 234 -22.42 4.25 5.26
CA SER A 234 -23.61 3.40 5.39
C SER A 234 -23.54 2.19 4.44
N LEU A 235 -23.19 2.42 3.18
CA LEU A 235 -23.04 1.36 2.17
C LEU A 235 -21.92 0.37 2.52
N LEU A 236 -20.83 0.85 3.11
CA LEU A 236 -19.73 -0.01 3.56
C LEU A 236 -20.14 -0.96 4.69
N LYS A 237 -21.06 -0.59 5.55
CA LYS A 237 -21.61 -1.50 6.58
C LYS A 237 -22.35 -2.68 5.93
N ASP A 238 -23.20 -2.38 4.95
CA ASP A 238 -23.93 -3.43 4.19
C ASP A 238 -22.94 -4.32 3.40
N TYR A 239 -21.93 -3.70 2.81
CA TYR A 239 -20.86 -4.43 2.10
C TYR A 239 -20.10 -5.40 3.01
N LEU A 240 -19.67 -4.95 4.18
CA LEU A 240 -18.98 -5.82 5.13
C LEU A 240 -19.86 -6.92 5.69
N PHE A 241 -21.11 -6.60 5.97
CA PHE A 241 -22.08 -7.64 6.33
C PHE A 241 -22.15 -8.71 5.23
N THR A 242 -22.18 -8.28 3.96
CA THR A 242 -22.18 -9.17 2.80
C THR A 242 -20.90 -10.01 2.73
N LEU A 243 -19.70 -9.39 2.87
CA LEU A 243 -18.43 -10.11 2.88
C LEU A 243 -18.37 -11.16 3.97
N ASN A 244 -18.81 -10.83 5.18
CA ASN A 244 -18.84 -11.75 6.32
C ASN A 244 -19.84 -12.89 6.11
N LYS A 245 -21.06 -12.59 5.65
CA LYS A 245 -22.11 -13.58 5.39
C LYS A 245 -21.66 -14.65 4.40
N TYR A 246 -20.91 -14.27 3.38
CA TYR A 246 -20.42 -15.20 2.34
C TYR A 246 -18.96 -15.64 2.57
N ASN A 247 -18.34 -15.21 3.69
CA ASN A 247 -16.93 -15.48 4.01
C ASN A 247 -15.99 -15.13 2.86
N ILE A 248 -16.18 -13.94 2.28
CA ILE A 248 -15.37 -13.41 1.20
C ILE A 248 -14.13 -12.72 1.79
N LYS A 249 -12.94 -13.16 1.36
CA LYS A 249 -11.66 -12.67 1.89
C LYS A 249 -10.97 -11.66 0.98
N ASP A 250 -11.14 -11.83 -0.33
CA ASP A 250 -10.42 -11.03 -1.33
C ASP A 250 -11.38 -10.38 -2.33
N SER A 251 -11.55 -9.09 -2.18
CA SER A 251 -12.47 -8.29 -2.97
C SER A 251 -11.96 -6.86 -3.14
N ILE A 252 -12.41 -6.20 -4.20
CA ILE A 252 -12.10 -4.80 -4.49
C ILE A 252 -13.36 -4.06 -4.93
N VAL A 253 -13.60 -2.91 -4.31
CA VAL A 253 -14.71 -2.02 -4.66
C VAL A 253 -14.38 -1.27 -5.95
N VAL A 254 -15.36 -1.26 -6.86
CA VAL A 254 -15.28 -0.65 -8.19
C VAL A 254 -16.49 0.27 -8.43
N GLY A 255 -16.83 0.57 -9.67
CA GLY A 255 -18.05 1.31 -9.99
C GLY A 255 -17.98 2.80 -9.72
N SER A 256 -18.99 3.35 -9.06
CA SER A 256 -19.06 4.78 -8.72
C SER A 256 -18.54 5.10 -7.31
N THR A 257 -18.42 4.11 -6.44
CA THR A 257 -18.01 4.32 -5.05
C THR A 257 -16.61 4.92 -4.91
N PRO A 258 -15.57 4.48 -5.67
CA PRO A 258 -14.28 5.17 -5.67
C PRO A 258 -14.39 6.65 -6.05
N LEU A 259 -15.28 7.01 -6.99
CA LEU A 259 -15.46 8.41 -7.40
C LEU A 259 -16.12 9.24 -6.28
N ASP A 260 -17.07 8.66 -5.53
CA ASP A 260 -17.70 9.34 -4.37
C ASP A 260 -16.67 9.61 -3.28
N LEU A 261 -15.77 8.68 -3.00
CA LEU A 261 -14.68 8.88 -2.04
C LEU A 261 -13.75 10.04 -2.42
N PHE A 262 -13.63 10.36 -3.71
CA PHE A 262 -12.91 11.54 -4.19
C PHE A 262 -13.82 12.76 -4.41
N GLY A 263 -15.08 12.70 -4.00
CA GLY A 263 -16.04 13.81 -4.12
C GLY A 263 -16.44 14.16 -5.55
N LEU A 264 -16.17 13.27 -6.51
CA LEU A 264 -16.43 13.52 -7.94
C LEU A 264 -17.89 13.25 -8.33
N ARG A 265 -18.47 12.22 -7.73
CA ARG A 265 -19.83 11.80 -8.04
C ARG A 265 -20.42 10.99 -6.89
N LYS A 266 -21.68 11.24 -6.55
CA LYS A 266 -22.38 10.43 -5.55
C LYS A 266 -22.65 9.02 -6.06
N THR A 267 -22.49 8.04 -5.17
CA THR A 267 -22.84 6.63 -5.39
C THR A 267 -24.16 6.30 -4.71
N THR A 268 -24.84 5.26 -5.18
CA THR A 268 -26.08 4.73 -4.58
C THR A 268 -25.95 3.28 -4.13
N ASP A 269 -24.88 2.62 -4.57
CA ASP A 269 -24.62 1.20 -4.37
C ASP A 269 -23.12 0.92 -4.33
N ILE A 270 -22.75 -0.28 -3.94
CA ILE A 270 -21.38 -0.78 -4.01
C ILE A 270 -21.30 -1.89 -5.03
N ASP A 271 -20.61 -1.58 -6.12
CA ASP A 271 -20.12 -2.57 -7.06
C ASP A 271 -18.76 -3.10 -6.59
N PHE A 272 -18.55 -4.40 -6.60
CA PHE A 272 -17.25 -4.98 -6.24
C PHE A 272 -16.89 -6.19 -7.10
N CYS A 273 -15.61 -6.44 -7.22
CA CYS A 273 -15.03 -7.58 -7.90
C CYS A 273 -14.43 -8.57 -6.90
N LEU A 274 -14.45 -9.84 -7.23
CA LEU A 274 -13.81 -10.94 -6.50
C LEU A 274 -12.65 -11.50 -7.31
N SER A 275 -11.68 -12.13 -6.65
CA SER A 275 -10.70 -12.96 -7.34
C SER A 275 -11.38 -14.11 -8.08
N GLU A 276 -10.73 -14.61 -9.13
CA GLU A 276 -11.25 -15.77 -9.89
C GLU A 276 -11.44 -16.97 -8.96
N GLN A 277 -10.50 -17.16 -8.04
CA GLN A 277 -10.58 -18.24 -7.05
C GLN A 277 -11.81 -18.09 -6.14
N GLU A 278 -12.00 -16.91 -5.53
CA GLU A 278 -13.17 -16.63 -4.67
C GLU A 278 -14.49 -16.85 -5.42
N ARG A 279 -14.58 -16.41 -6.67
CA ARG A 279 -15.78 -16.61 -7.49
C ARG A 279 -16.09 -18.09 -7.70
N LYS A 280 -15.08 -18.89 -8.07
CA LYS A 280 -15.22 -20.33 -8.27
C LYS A 280 -15.63 -21.03 -6.98
N GLU A 281 -14.94 -20.77 -5.88
CA GLU A 281 -15.21 -21.37 -4.58
C GLU A 281 -16.62 -21.05 -4.05
N LYS A 282 -17.13 -19.84 -4.34
CA LYS A 282 -18.46 -19.38 -3.88
C LYS A 282 -19.59 -19.64 -4.88
N GLY A 283 -19.30 -20.20 -6.05
CA GLY A 283 -20.30 -20.47 -7.10
C GLY A 283 -20.91 -19.21 -7.73
N PHE A 284 -20.11 -18.14 -7.82
CA PHE A 284 -20.52 -16.87 -8.40
C PHE A 284 -20.12 -16.71 -9.88
N ASP A 285 -19.64 -17.75 -10.52
CA ASP A 285 -19.11 -17.70 -11.88
C ASP A 285 -20.15 -17.37 -12.96
N GLN A 286 -21.42 -17.63 -12.71
CA GLN A 286 -22.41 -17.66 -13.79
C GLN A 286 -23.16 -16.37 -14.05
N ASN A 287 -23.18 -15.38 -13.13
CA ASN A 287 -23.89 -14.11 -13.37
C ASN A 287 -23.51 -13.03 -12.33
N PRO A 288 -23.62 -11.72 -12.69
CA PRO A 288 -23.65 -10.66 -11.68
C PRO A 288 -24.78 -10.98 -10.70
N LYS A 289 -24.45 -11.06 -9.41
CA LYS A 289 -25.45 -11.33 -8.35
C LYS A 289 -25.55 -10.14 -7.44
N LYS A 290 -26.78 -9.70 -7.22
CA LYS A 290 -27.10 -8.85 -6.08
C LYS A 290 -27.00 -9.69 -4.80
N LEU A 291 -26.06 -9.35 -3.93
CA LEU A 291 -25.83 -10.08 -2.69
C LEU A 291 -26.43 -9.41 -1.46
N GLY A 292 -26.54 -8.09 -1.47
CA GLY A 292 -27.13 -7.29 -0.42
C GLY A 292 -28.16 -6.30 -0.96
N VAL A 293 -28.69 -5.44 -0.10
CA VAL A 293 -29.65 -4.41 -0.51
C VAL A 293 -29.00 -3.41 -1.47
N SER A 294 -27.72 -3.07 -1.23
CA SER A 294 -26.97 -2.07 -1.99
C SER A 294 -25.63 -2.58 -2.46
N THR A 295 -25.45 -3.91 -2.58
CA THR A 295 -24.15 -4.53 -2.93
C THR A 295 -24.31 -5.51 -4.09
N ASP A 296 -23.60 -5.23 -5.17
CA ASP A 296 -23.63 -6.01 -6.39
C ASP A 296 -22.24 -6.55 -6.76
N ILE A 297 -22.15 -7.87 -6.99
CA ILE A 297 -20.97 -8.44 -7.64
C ILE A 297 -21.03 -8.07 -9.12
N VAL A 298 -20.03 -7.34 -9.57
CA VAL A 298 -19.87 -7.04 -10.98
C VAL A 298 -19.28 -8.25 -11.68
N SER A 299 -19.95 -8.71 -12.73
CA SER A 299 -19.43 -9.78 -13.57
C SER A 299 -18.12 -9.36 -14.20
N GLN A 300 -17.06 -10.03 -13.82
CA GLN A 300 -15.77 -9.93 -14.47
C GLN A 300 -15.75 -10.86 -15.69
N LYS A 301 -16.54 -10.54 -16.71
CA LYS A 301 -16.21 -11.11 -18.01
C LYS A 301 -14.81 -10.59 -18.38
N PRO A 302 -14.00 -11.38 -19.12
CA PRO A 302 -12.63 -11.00 -19.53
C PRO A 302 -12.54 -9.62 -20.20
N ASN A 303 -13.67 -9.01 -20.49
CA ASN A 303 -13.84 -7.75 -21.18
C ASN A 303 -13.85 -6.51 -20.28
N TYR A 304 -13.90 -6.65 -18.94
CA TYR A 304 -14.01 -5.47 -18.06
C TYR A 304 -12.78 -4.55 -18.18
N LEU A 305 -11.60 -5.14 -18.32
CA LEU A 305 -10.35 -4.44 -18.60
C LEU A 305 -9.67 -4.95 -19.89
N ARG A 306 -10.40 -5.65 -20.75
CA ARG A 306 -9.93 -6.22 -22.04
C ARG A 306 -8.62 -7.01 -21.91
N GLY A 307 -8.42 -7.71 -20.79
CA GLY A 307 -7.21 -8.50 -20.54
C GLY A 307 -5.95 -7.70 -20.17
N GLU A 308 -6.04 -6.36 -20.10
CA GLU A 308 -4.87 -5.53 -19.78
C GLU A 308 -4.47 -5.56 -18.30
N ILE A 309 -5.42 -5.80 -17.41
CA ILE A 309 -5.19 -5.99 -15.97
C ILE A 309 -5.89 -7.28 -15.56
N SER A 310 -5.13 -8.26 -15.09
CA SER A 310 -5.73 -9.49 -14.55
C SER A 310 -6.43 -9.22 -13.21
N ASP A 311 -7.39 -10.05 -12.84
CA ASP A 311 -8.09 -10.00 -11.55
C ASP A 311 -7.08 -10.06 -10.39
N TYR A 312 -6.09 -10.94 -10.52
CA TYR A 312 -5.01 -11.05 -9.55
C TYR A 312 -4.23 -9.74 -9.40
N ALA A 313 -3.83 -9.13 -10.53
CA ALA A 313 -3.11 -7.86 -10.50
C ALA A 313 -3.97 -6.73 -9.93
N LEU A 314 -5.26 -6.68 -10.27
CA LEU A 314 -6.18 -5.67 -9.73
C LEU A 314 -6.26 -5.73 -8.21
N MET A 315 -6.22 -6.91 -7.62
CA MET A 315 -6.37 -7.11 -6.17
C MET A 315 -5.06 -7.08 -5.38
N THR A 316 -3.93 -7.38 -6.04
CA THR A 316 -2.64 -7.53 -5.35
C THR A 316 -1.62 -6.46 -5.67
N ASN A 317 -1.77 -5.75 -6.80
CA ASN A 317 -0.84 -4.70 -7.19
C ASN A 317 -1.29 -3.33 -6.63
N PRO A 318 -0.55 -2.72 -5.68
CA PRO A 318 -0.89 -1.46 -5.06
C PRO A 318 -0.98 -0.28 -6.05
N ASN A 319 -0.52 -0.43 -7.29
CA ASN A 319 -0.72 0.56 -8.34
C ASN A 319 -2.16 0.64 -8.86
N TYR A 320 -3.00 -0.35 -8.56
CA TYR A 320 -4.37 -0.44 -9.07
C TYR A 320 -5.44 -0.20 -8.01
N TYR A 321 -5.06 -0.08 -6.73
CA TYR A 321 -6.01 0.19 -5.66
C TYR A 321 -5.44 1.17 -4.62
N PHE A 322 -6.33 1.75 -3.86
CA PHE A 322 -6.05 2.39 -2.59
C PHE A 322 -6.88 1.71 -1.49
N VAL A 323 -6.49 1.94 -0.25
CA VAL A 323 -7.23 1.42 0.90
C VAL A 323 -8.00 2.56 1.57
N TYR A 324 -9.25 2.29 1.92
CA TYR A 324 -10.07 3.14 2.76
C TYR A 324 -10.82 2.26 3.75
N ARG A 325 -10.65 2.54 5.04
CA ARG A 325 -11.20 1.74 6.15
C ARG A 325 -10.86 0.25 6.07
N GLY A 326 -9.63 -0.05 5.69
CA GLY A 326 -9.13 -1.42 5.54
C GLY A 326 -9.68 -2.19 4.33
N LEU A 327 -10.47 -1.55 3.47
CA LEU A 327 -11.04 -2.14 2.25
C LEU A 327 -10.34 -1.59 1.02
N LYS A 328 -10.19 -2.43 0.00
CA LYS A 328 -9.56 -2.04 -1.28
C LYS A 328 -10.57 -1.40 -2.22
N PHE A 329 -10.18 -0.30 -2.83
CA PHE A 329 -10.94 0.43 -3.85
C PHE A 329 -10.08 0.62 -5.07
N ALA A 330 -10.64 0.39 -6.26
CA ALA A 330 -9.93 0.63 -7.51
C ALA A 330 -9.55 2.11 -7.65
N THR A 331 -8.35 2.37 -8.17
CA THR A 331 -7.89 3.76 -8.40
C THR A 331 -8.73 4.47 -9.46
N LEU A 332 -8.67 5.79 -9.47
CA LEU A 332 -9.39 6.59 -10.48
C LEU A 332 -8.93 6.28 -11.90
N GLU A 333 -7.62 5.97 -12.10
CA GLU A 333 -7.10 5.55 -13.41
C GLU A 333 -7.71 4.23 -13.87
N VAL A 334 -7.79 3.24 -12.97
CA VAL A 334 -8.48 1.97 -13.26
C VAL A 334 -9.93 2.23 -13.59
N MET A 335 -10.63 3.05 -12.80
CA MET A 335 -12.03 3.38 -13.06
C MET A 335 -12.23 4.12 -14.36
N LYS A 336 -11.37 5.08 -14.71
CA LYS A 336 -11.38 5.77 -15.99
C LYS A 336 -11.24 4.78 -17.15
N LYS A 337 -10.28 3.85 -17.06
CA LYS A 337 -10.06 2.82 -18.08
C LYS A 337 -11.28 1.94 -18.28
N VAL A 338 -11.88 1.46 -17.19
CA VAL A 338 -13.13 0.69 -17.25
C VAL A 338 -14.26 1.49 -17.91
N LYS A 339 -14.47 2.73 -17.47
CA LYS A 339 -15.54 3.59 -17.96
C LYS A 339 -15.36 3.97 -19.42
N SER A 340 -14.13 4.19 -19.89
CA SER A 340 -13.84 4.44 -21.31
C SER A 340 -14.17 3.24 -22.19
N ILE A 341 -14.01 2.01 -21.68
CA ILE A 341 -14.40 0.78 -22.40
C ILE A 341 -15.91 0.64 -22.46
N LEU A 342 -16.62 0.91 -21.35
CA LEU A 342 -18.09 0.82 -21.28
C LEU A 342 -18.78 1.89 -22.12
N ASN A 343 -18.19 3.07 -22.22
CA ASN A 343 -18.55 4.19 -23.12
C ASN A 343 -20.04 4.60 -23.10
N ARG A 344 -20.74 4.44 -21.95
CA ARG A 344 -22.11 4.93 -21.77
C ARG A 344 -22.08 6.45 -21.52
N LYS A 345 -23.18 7.16 -21.76
CA LYS A 345 -23.26 8.62 -21.51
C LYS A 345 -22.79 9.03 -20.11
N LYS A 346 -23.14 8.24 -19.08
CA LYS A 346 -22.68 8.46 -17.71
C LYS A 346 -21.17 8.22 -17.54
N ASP A 347 -20.63 7.24 -18.25
CA ASP A 347 -19.22 6.87 -18.16
C ASP A 347 -18.30 7.92 -18.80
N ILE A 348 -18.75 8.52 -19.92
CA ILE A 348 -18.04 9.65 -20.55
C ILE A 348 -17.95 10.84 -19.59
N LYS A 349 -19.06 11.19 -18.89
CA LYS A 349 -19.06 12.26 -17.88
C LYS A 349 -18.11 11.93 -16.73
N ASP A 350 -18.13 10.70 -16.25
CA ASP A 350 -17.24 10.25 -15.17
C ASP A 350 -15.77 10.34 -15.59
N CYS A 351 -15.42 9.97 -16.83
CA CYS A 351 -14.05 10.11 -17.36
C CYS A 351 -13.59 11.57 -17.37
N LEU A 352 -14.45 12.51 -17.77
CA LEU A 352 -14.13 13.94 -17.76
C LEU A 352 -13.89 14.47 -16.34
N LEU A 353 -14.72 14.05 -15.36
CA LEU A 353 -14.54 14.41 -13.97
C LEU A 353 -13.21 13.88 -13.40
N ILE A 354 -12.86 12.64 -13.73
CA ILE A 354 -11.59 12.02 -13.32
C ILE A 354 -10.41 12.78 -13.95
N ASP A 355 -10.46 13.11 -15.24
CA ASP A 355 -9.38 13.84 -15.92
C ASP A 355 -9.15 15.22 -15.31
N ASP A 356 -10.22 15.96 -15.06
CA ASP A 356 -10.13 17.27 -14.41
C ASP A 356 -9.52 17.15 -13.00
N PHE A 357 -9.92 16.15 -12.23
CA PHE A 357 -9.38 15.90 -10.89
C PHE A 357 -7.90 15.54 -10.93
N ILE A 358 -7.49 14.58 -11.77
CA ILE A 358 -6.08 14.17 -11.91
C ILE A 358 -5.21 15.36 -12.30
N LYS A 359 -5.67 16.15 -13.28
CA LYS A 359 -4.96 17.35 -13.75
C LYS A 359 -4.76 18.39 -12.66
N LYS A 360 -5.78 18.63 -11.82
CA LYS A 360 -5.74 19.62 -10.74
C LYS A 360 -4.90 19.17 -9.54
N ARG A 361 -4.85 17.88 -9.25
CA ARG A 361 -4.25 17.33 -8.02
C ARG A 361 -2.87 16.70 -8.22
N LYS A 362 -2.36 16.62 -9.45
CA LYS A 362 -1.06 15.98 -9.77
C LYS A 362 -0.95 14.60 -9.09
N MET A 363 -1.90 13.71 -9.37
CA MET A 363 -1.89 12.34 -8.81
C MET A 363 -0.57 11.62 -9.10
N PRO A 364 -0.12 10.72 -8.18
CA PRO A 364 1.15 10.01 -8.31
C PRO A 364 1.20 9.02 -9.50
#